data_673fe0111684dee0e92f842959f09290
#
_entry.id   673fe0111684dee0e92f842959f09290
#
_cell.length_a   1.000
_cell.length_b   1.000
_cell.length_c   1.000
_cell.angle_alpha   90.00
_cell.angle_beta   90.00
_cell.angle_gamma   90.00
#
_symmetry.space_group_name_H-M   'P 1'
#
loop_
_entity.id
_entity.type
_entity.pdbx_description
1 polymer ?
#
loop_
_entity_poly.entity_id
_entity_poly.type
_entity_poly.pdbx_seq_one_letter_code
_entity_poly.pdbx_strand_id
1 'polypeptide(L)'
;MTPPTTTNLLRGAFAVTAAALAALLPLAGTASASPFTGHAHRTVTTADGETFHLRLTAESTLLPAAGGTVDVLGKGYNRAQGIFLAFCVIPDGVRLGDPSTYTTLPTPCLGGRESTDGSARRITDQGTGTPGVTIPYEKGGRFTTTLDLEPEIADGVVCDTTVKCAIVTRADFTATSSRLYDQYIPVHFAPAHKG
;
A
#
# COMPACT_ATOMS: atom_id res chain seq x y z
N MET A 1 15.93 99.59 1.40
CA MET A 1 17.24 99.19 1.90
C MET A 1 17.35 97.67 1.82
N THR A 2 18.03 97.26 0.84
CA THR A 2 18.44 95.90 0.62
C THR A 2 19.71 95.60 1.37
N PRO A 3 19.94 94.40 1.82
CA PRO A 3 20.98 93.53 1.31
C PRO A 3 20.74 92.01 1.59
N PRO A 4 21.77 91.19 1.38
CA PRO A 4 21.91 90.47 0.16
C PRO A 4 21.83 88.89 0.38
N THR A 5 21.77 88.25 -0.72
CA THR A 5 21.86 86.86 -1.02
C THR A 5 23.05 86.13 -0.43
N THR A 6 22.80 84.93 0.08
CA THR A 6 23.92 83.92 0.12
C THR A 6 23.35 82.53 -0.27
N THR A 7 23.86 82.05 -1.37
CA THR A 7 23.61 80.74 -1.96
C THR A 7 24.42 79.66 -1.24
N ASN A 8 23.81 78.63 -0.74
CA ASN A 8 24.53 77.41 -0.31
C ASN A 8 24.03 76.20 -1.11
N LEU A 9 24.90 75.69 -1.95
CA LEU A 9 24.84 74.48 -2.66
C LEU A 9 25.06 73.31 -1.69
N LEU A 10 24.05 72.50 -1.43
CA LEU A 10 24.26 71.21 -0.79
C LEU A 10 24.06 70.09 -1.85
N ARG A 11 25.15 69.39 -2.07
CA ARG A 11 25.20 68.18 -2.86
C ARG A 11 24.36 67.06 -2.20
N GLY A 12 23.29 66.67 -2.80
CA GLY A 12 22.54 65.49 -2.40
C GLY A 12 23.19 64.21 -2.95
N ALA A 13 23.63 63.37 -2.07
CA ALA A 13 24.06 62.01 -2.42
C ALA A 13 22.82 61.12 -2.58
N PHE A 14 22.62 60.60 -3.79
CA PHE A 14 21.61 59.56 -4.04
C PHE A 14 22.13 58.22 -3.53
N ALA A 15 21.54 57.72 -2.44
CA ALA A 15 21.71 56.33 -2.01
C ALA A 15 20.74 55.44 -2.81
N VAL A 16 21.30 54.63 -3.69
CA VAL A 16 20.57 53.61 -4.42
C VAL A 16 20.43 52.39 -3.50
N THR A 17 19.28 52.21 -2.91
CA THR A 17 18.92 50.96 -2.19
C THR A 17 18.50 49.91 -3.19
N ALA A 18 19.39 48.97 -3.46
CA ALA A 18 19.03 47.74 -4.22
C ALA A 18 18.19 46.83 -3.34
N ALA A 19 16.91 46.75 -3.62
CA ALA A 19 16.01 45.75 -3.01
C ALA A 19 16.24 44.40 -3.70
N ALA A 20 16.89 43.46 -2.99
CA ALA A 20 17.03 42.09 -3.41
C ALA A 20 15.67 41.39 -3.21
N LEU A 21 14.91 41.16 -4.29
CA LEU A 21 13.76 40.24 -4.28
C LEU A 21 14.32 38.80 -4.20
N ALA A 22 14.26 38.20 -3.02
CA ALA A 22 14.42 36.76 -2.89
C ALA A 22 13.19 36.04 -3.43
N ALA A 23 13.29 35.51 -4.64
CA ALA A 23 12.24 34.63 -5.22
C ALA A 23 12.27 33.33 -4.45
N LEU A 24 11.29 33.13 -3.57
CA LEU A 24 10.95 31.82 -2.98
C LEU A 24 10.33 30.95 -4.09
N LEU A 25 11.15 30.13 -4.74
CA LEU A 25 10.68 29.07 -5.62
C LEU A 25 10.02 27.99 -4.73
N PRO A 26 8.73 27.65 -4.92
CA PRO A 26 8.16 26.50 -4.29
C PRO A 26 8.89 25.26 -4.83
N LEU A 27 9.58 24.50 -3.97
CA LEU A 27 9.98 23.16 -4.29
C LEU A 27 8.68 22.34 -4.46
N ALA A 28 8.21 22.24 -5.71
CA ALA A 28 7.24 21.24 -6.07
C ALA A 28 7.92 19.89 -5.86
N GLY A 29 7.69 19.27 -4.71
CA GLY A 29 8.06 17.89 -4.46
C GLY A 29 7.36 17.05 -5.52
N THR A 30 8.10 16.57 -6.51
CA THR A 30 7.62 15.51 -7.39
C THR A 30 7.39 14.29 -6.50
N ALA A 31 6.12 13.95 -6.22
CA ALA A 31 5.77 12.66 -5.66
C ALA A 31 6.23 11.62 -6.69
N SER A 32 7.43 11.08 -6.50
CA SER A 32 7.90 9.94 -7.25
C SER A 32 6.99 8.78 -6.87
N ALA A 33 6.12 8.36 -7.79
CA ALA A 33 5.43 7.08 -7.64
C ALA A 33 6.52 6.03 -7.40
N SER A 34 6.38 5.26 -6.32
CA SER A 34 7.33 4.19 -6.03
C SER A 34 7.37 3.26 -7.25
N PRO A 35 8.55 2.98 -7.83
CA PRO A 35 8.65 2.09 -9.00
C PRO A 35 8.23 0.64 -8.68
N PHE A 36 7.90 0.35 -7.44
CA PHE A 36 7.58 -0.96 -6.90
C PHE A 36 6.12 -1.14 -6.50
N THR A 37 5.20 -0.32 -7.02
CA THR A 37 3.75 -0.53 -6.81
C THR A 37 3.31 -1.86 -7.43
N GLY A 38 2.62 -2.69 -6.63
CA GLY A 38 2.11 -3.98 -7.05
C GLY A 38 0.62 -3.94 -7.40
N HIS A 39 0.24 -4.72 -8.40
CA HIS A 39 -1.15 -4.84 -8.83
C HIS A 39 -1.53 -6.30 -9.09
N ALA A 40 -2.73 -6.68 -8.68
CA ALA A 40 -3.38 -7.91 -9.11
C ALA A 40 -4.82 -7.61 -9.51
N HIS A 41 -5.32 -8.34 -10.51
CA HIS A 41 -6.71 -8.24 -10.94
C HIS A 41 -7.25 -9.61 -11.30
N ARG A 42 -8.55 -9.79 -11.08
CA ARG A 42 -9.24 -11.03 -11.37
C ARG A 42 -10.71 -10.76 -11.68
N THR A 43 -11.23 -11.38 -12.71
CA THR A 43 -12.68 -11.44 -12.93
C THR A 43 -13.21 -12.73 -12.29
N VAL A 44 -14.25 -12.59 -11.49
CA VAL A 44 -14.90 -13.68 -10.74
C VAL A 44 -16.36 -13.71 -11.12
N THR A 45 -16.88 -14.88 -11.48
CA THR A 45 -18.32 -15.11 -11.63
C THR A 45 -18.77 -16.08 -10.53
N THR A 46 -19.73 -15.66 -9.75
CA THR A 46 -20.29 -16.45 -8.65
C THR A 46 -21.28 -17.50 -9.16
N ALA A 47 -21.70 -18.44 -8.33
CA ALA A 47 -22.60 -19.52 -8.73
C ALA A 47 -23.99 -19.03 -9.18
N ASP A 48 -24.43 -17.87 -8.70
CA ASP A 48 -25.67 -17.17 -9.09
C ASP A 48 -25.52 -16.30 -10.35
N GLY A 49 -24.32 -16.31 -10.97
CA GLY A 49 -24.05 -15.65 -12.25
C GLY A 49 -23.62 -14.20 -12.14
N GLU A 50 -23.48 -13.63 -10.95
CA GLU A 50 -22.95 -12.28 -10.78
C GLU A 50 -21.46 -12.22 -11.10
N THR A 51 -21.02 -11.16 -11.77
CA THR A 51 -19.61 -10.98 -12.16
C THR A 51 -18.99 -9.76 -11.46
N PHE A 52 -17.82 -9.98 -10.87
CA PHE A 52 -17.04 -8.99 -10.14
C PHE A 52 -15.65 -8.83 -10.76
N HIS A 53 -15.17 -7.58 -10.84
CA HIS A 53 -13.86 -7.25 -11.36
C HIS A 53 -12.96 -6.79 -10.21
N LEU A 54 -12.35 -7.76 -9.55
CA LEU A 54 -11.50 -7.54 -8.39
C LEU A 54 -10.19 -6.85 -8.82
N ARG A 55 -9.81 -5.83 -8.08
CA ARG A 55 -8.51 -5.17 -8.22
C ARG A 55 -7.90 -4.99 -6.85
N LEU A 56 -6.64 -5.41 -6.71
CA LEU A 56 -5.83 -5.24 -5.53
C LEU A 56 -4.59 -4.43 -5.91
N THR A 57 -4.23 -3.48 -5.08
CA THR A 57 -3.04 -2.64 -5.25
C THR A 57 -2.29 -2.58 -3.93
N ALA A 58 -0.97 -2.72 -3.96
CA ALA A 58 -0.07 -2.46 -2.86
C ALA A 58 0.87 -1.32 -3.26
N GLU A 59 1.05 -0.30 -2.42
CA GLU A 59 1.86 0.88 -2.77
C GLU A 59 3.36 0.60 -2.81
N SER A 60 3.80 -0.48 -2.14
CA SER A 60 5.18 -0.95 -2.23
C SER A 60 5.25 -2.47 -2.28
N THR A 61 6.12 -2.99 -3.16
CA THR A 61 6.44 -4.43 -3.26
C THR A 61 7.92 -4.72 -3.02
N LEU A 62 8.71 -3.70 -2.70
CA LEU A 62 10.08 -3.83 -2.22
C LEU A 62 10.20 -3.11 -0.87
N LEU A 63 10.48 -3.87 0.17
CA LEU A 63 10.57 -3.39 1.54
C LEU A 63 12.02 -3.43 2.05
N PRO A 64 12.36 -2.67 3.10
CA PRO A 64 13.61 -2.84 3.83
C PRO A 64 13.79 -4.28 4.33
N ALA A 65 15.04 -4.67 4.61
CA ALA A 65 15.36 -6.01 5.14
C ALA A 65 14.64 -6.34 6.46
N ALA A 66 14.29 -5.33 7.25
CA ALA A 66 13.55 -5.48 8.51
C ALA A 66 12.02 -5.52 8.34
N GLY A 67 11.53 -5.39 7.11
CA GLY A 67 10.09 -5.25 6.87
C GLY A 67 9.62 -3.82 6.87
N GLY A 68 8.30 -3.61 6.94
CA GLY A 68 7.67 -2.29 6.95
C GLY A 68 6.17 -2.34 6.69
N THR A 69 5.54 -1.18 6.78
CA THR A 69 4.11 -1.01 6.53
C THR A 69 3.83 -0.77 5.05
N VAL A 70 2.81 -1.42 4.52
CA VAL A 70 2.36 -1.29 3.12
C VAL A 70 0.90 -0.88 3.08
N ASP A 71 0.60 0.20 2.35
CA ASP A 71 -0.76 0.59 2.04
C ASP A 71 -1.35 -0.33 0.96
N VAL A 72 -2.55 -0.83 1.24
CA VAL A 72 -3.26 -1.76 0.35
C VAL A 72 -4.66 -1.25 0.05
N LEU A 73 -4.99 -1.21 -1.22
CA LEU A 73 -6.29 -0.82 -1.75
C LEU A 73 -6.93 -1.99 -2.50
N GLY A 74 -8.16 -2.33 -2.14
CA GLY A 74 -9.01 -3.23 -2.91
C GLY A 74 -10.23 -2.51 -3.51
N LYS A 75 -10.72 -2.98 -4.66
CA LYS A 75 -11.97 -2.52 -5.25
C LYS A 75 -12.64 -3.55 -6.13
N GLY A 76 -13.97 -3.43 -6.27
CA GLY A 76 -14.76 -4.32 -7.10
C GLY A 76 -15.03 -5.69 -6.48
N TYR A 77 -14.83 -5.84 -5.17
CA TYR A 77 -15.12 -7.08 -4.46
C TYR A 77 -16.63 -7.25 -4.23
N ASN A 78 -17.05 -8.52 -4.18
CA ASN A 78 -18.39 -8.87 -3.78
C ASN A 78 -18.57 -8.63 -2.27
N ARG A 79 -19.43 -7.68 -1.90
CA ARG A 79 -19.69 -7.33 -0.51
C ARG A 79 -20.44 -8.43 0.28
N ALA A 80 -21.11 -9.35 -0.41
CA ALA A 80 -21.76 -10.51 0.21
C ALA A 80 -20.73 -11.56 0.67
N GLN A 81 -19.47 -11.51 0.17
CA GLN A 81 -18.39 -12.41 0.53
C GLN A 81 -17.33 -11.67 1.33
N GLY A 82 -17.10 -12.08 2.57
CA GLY A 82 -15.96 -11.63 3.35
C GLY A 82 -14.65 -12.22 2.81
N ILE A 83 -13.57 -11.43 2.91
CA ILE A 83 -12.23 -11.88 2.52
C ILE A 83 -11.23 -11.66 3.66
N PHE A 84 -10.18 -12.48 3.67
CA PHE A 84 -8.94 -12.18 4.37
C PHE A 84 -7.97 -11.50 3.42
N LEU A 85 -7.28 -10.50 3.91
CA LEU A 85 -6.10 -9.87 3.34
C LEU A 85 -4.94 -10.16 4.28
N ALA A 86 -3.90 -10.82 3.81
CA ALA A 86 -2.77 -11.24 4.64
C ALA A 86 -1.48 -11.36 3.81
N PHE A 87 -0.34 -11.47 4.47
CA PHE A 87 0.95 -11.75 3.85
C PHE A 87 1.28 -13.22 4.02
N CYS A 88 1.38 -13.96 2.92
CA CYS A 88 1.44 -15.43 2.93
C CYS A 88 2.50 -15.97 1.98
N VAL A 89 2.94 -17.20 2.25
CA VAL A 89 3.71 -18.00 1.29
C VAL A 89 2.89 -18.23 0.02
N ILE A 90 3.51 -18.07 -1.13
CA ILE A 90 2.94 -18.46 -2.43
C ILE A 90 3.06 -19.98 -2.54
N PRO A 91 1.96 -20.73 -2.64
CA PRO A 91 2.03 -22.18 -2.74
C PRO A 91 2.75 -22.65 -4.00
N ASP A 92 3.39 -23.80 -3.93
CA ASP A 92 3.98 -24.46 -5.08
C ASP A 92 2.93 -24.69 -6.18
N GLY A 93 3.34 -24.49 -7.44
CA GLY A 93 2.46 -24.63 -8.59
C GLY A 93 1.62 -23.38 -8.91
N VAL A 94 1.52 -22.39 -8.02
CA VAL A 94 0.85 -21.12 -8.30
C VAL A 94 1.67 -20.31 -9.29
N ARG A 95 1.05 -19.96 -10.43
CA ARG A 95 1.59 -19.01 -11.40
C ARG A 95 0.87 -17.69 -11.26
N LEU A 96 1.61 -16.66 -10.85
CA LEU A 96 1.05 -15.30 -10.67
C LEU A 96 0.40 -14.82 -11.97
N GLY A 97 -0.81 -14.26 -11.88
CA GLY A 97 -1.59 -13.82 -13.03
C GLY A 97 -2.37 -14.94 -13.75
N ASP A 98 -2.21 -16.20 -13.34
CA ASP A 98 -2.97 -17.34 -13.87
C ASP A 98 -3.85 -17.98 -12.80
N PRO A 99 -5.10 -17.48 -12.60
CA PRO A 99 -6.01 -17.98 -11.59
C PRO A 99 -6.38 -19.46 -11.69
N SER A 100 -6.18 -20.12 -12.85
CA SER A 100 -6.43 -21.54 -13.01
C SER A 100 -5.50 -22.40 -12.14
N THR A 101 -4.36 -21.84 -11.72
CA THR A 101 -3.37 -22.49 -10.86
C THR A 101 -3.60 -22.26 -9.38
N TYR A 102 -4.57 -21.43 -9.00
CA TYR A 102 -4.87 -21.11 -7.60
C TYR A 102 -5.73 -22.21 -6.98
N THR A 103 -5.14 -23.35 -6.76
CA THR A 103 -5.85 -24.54 -6.26
C THR A 103 -5.56 -24.83 -4.78
N THR A 104 -4.45 -24.31 -4.27
CA THR A 104 -3.97 -24.55 -2.91
C THR A 104 -4.15 -23.32 -2.04
N LEU A 105 -4.53 -23.52 -0.78
CA LEU A 105 -4.64 -22.45 0.21
C LEU A 105 -3.27 -21.81 0.45
N PRO A 106 -3.11 -20.48 0.32
CA PRO A 106 -1.87 -19.81 0.71
C PRO A 106 -1.65 -19.89 2.22
N THR A 107 -0.56 -20.54 2.61
CA THR A 107 -0.19 -20.80 4.02
C THR A 107 1.28 -21.25 4.10
N PRO A 108 2.01 -20.95 5.21
CA PRO A 108 1.60 -20.11 6.33
C PRO A 108 1.45 -18.63 5.94
N CYS A 109 0.76 -17.87 6.80
CA CYS A 109 0.65 -16.42 6.70
C CYS A 109 1.18 -15.77 7.98
N LEU A 110 1.80 -14.61 7.84
CA LEU A 110 2.28 -13.79 8.94
C LEU A 110 1.12 -13.47 9.89
N GLY A 111 1.31 -13.70 11.19
CA GLY A 111 0.29 -13.47 12.21
C GLY A 111 -0.98 -14.33 12.10
N GLY A 112 -1.11 -15.17 11.07
CA GLY A 112 -2.27 -16.04 10.85
C GLY A 112 -3.45 -15.32 10.20
N ARG A 113 -4.69 -15.51 10.73
CA ARG A 113 -5.92 -15.04 10.05
C ARG A 113 -6.46 -13.73 10.59
N GLU A 114 -6.36 -13.50 11.88
CA GLU A 114 -6.94 -12.35 12.60
C GLU A 114 -5.97 -11.85 13.65
N SER A 115 -4.70 -11.70 13.29
CA SER A 115 -3.69 -11.13 14.17
C SER A 115 -3.94 -9.64 14.39
N THR A 116 -3.75 -9.19 15.63
CA THR A 116 -3.87 -7.78 16.01
C THR A 116 -2.55 -7.01 15.84
N ASP A 117 -1.51 -7.66 15.34
CA ASP A 117 -0.18 -7.08 15.10
C ASP A 117 -0.08 -6.26 13.79
N GLY A 118 -1.17 -6.14 13.05
CA GLY A 118 -1.19 -5.40 11.79
C GLY A 118 -0.92 -6.26 10.55
N SER A 119 -0.50 -7.51 10.68
CA SER A 119 -0.11 -8.38 9.56
C SER A 119 -1.28 -8.92 8.72
N ALA A 120 -2.51 -8.85 9.26
CA ALA A 120 -3.71 -9.37 8.61
C ALA A 120 -4.92 -8.46 8.78
N ARG A 121 -5.85 -8.53 7.84
CA ARG A 121 -7.17 -7.89 7.90
C ARG A 121 -8.25 -8.86 7.43
N ARG A 122 -9.42 -8.74 8.01
CA ARG A 122 -10.64 -9.33 7.48
C ARG A 122 -11.54 -8.22 6.97
N ILE A 123 -11.96 -8.29 5.73
CA ILE A 123 -12.85 -7.30 5.11
C ILE A 123 -14.22 -7.95 4.90
N THR A 124 -15.26 -7.45 5.58
CA THR A 124 -16.60 -8.03 5.54
C THR A 124 -17.67 -7.05 6.02
N ASP A 125 -18.87 -7.14 5.45
CA ASP A 125 -20.04 -6.40 5.93
C ASP A 125 -20.87 -7.18 6.95
N GLN A 126 -20.44 -8.36 7.38
CA GLN A 126 -21.22 -9.23 8.29
C GLN A 126 -21.26 -8.74 9.75
N GLY A 127 -20.59 -7.63 10.07
CA GLY A 127 -20.65 -7.01 11.40
C GLY A 127 -20.04 -7.83 12.55
N THR A 128 -19.36 -8.93 12.23
CA THR A 128 -18.70 -9.80 13.22
C THR A 128 -17.21 -9.87 12.95
N GLY A 129 -16.39 -9.93 13.99
CA GLY A 129 -14.94 -10.07 13.85
C GLY A 129 -14.18 -9.39 14.97
N THR A 130 -12.87 -9.36 14.83
CA THR A 130 -11.94 -8.81 15.82
C THR A 130 -11.77 -7.30 15.60
N PRO A 131 -12.00 -6.45 16.64
CA PRO A 131 -11.77 -5.01 16.54
C PRO A 131 -10.34 -4.69 16.08
N GLY A 132 -10.20 -3.74 15.14
CA GLY A 132 -8.91 -3.34 14.55
C GLY A 132 -8.37 -4.29 13.47
N VAL A 133 -8.88 -5.51 13.38
CA VAL A 133 -8.55 -6.48 12.33
C VAL A 133 -9.65 -6.55 11.28
N THR A 134 -10.90 -6.58 11.72
CA THR A 134 -12.07 -6.64 10.83
C THR A 134 -12.53 -5.24 10.46
N ILE A 135 -12.64 -4.96 9.18
CA ILE A 135 -13.12 -3.70 8.62
C ILE A 135 -14.26 -3.96 7.62
N PRO A 136 -15.24 -3.04 7.51
CA PRO A 136 -16.30 -3.17 6.53
C PRO A 136 -15.80 -2.83 5.11
N TYR A 137 -16.52 -3.31 4.11
CA TYR A 137 -16.36 -2.78 2.76
C TYR A 137 -16.91 -1.36 2.65
N GLU A 138 -16.23 -0.53 1.90
CA GLU A 138 -16.75 0.72 1.38
C GLU A 138 -17.66 0.48 0.16
N LYS A 139 -18.34 1.56 -0.29
CA LYS A 139 -19.19 1.50 -1.48
C LYS A 139 -18.45 0.96 -2.70
N GLY A 140 -19.09 0.03 -3.42
CA GLY A 140 -18.52 -0.58 -4.62
C GLY A 140 -17.49 -1.69 -4.33
N GLY A 141 -17.56 -2.30 -3.14
CA GLY A 141 -16.66 -3.38 -2.77
C GLY A 141 -15.20 -2.90 -2.65
N ARG A 142 -15.01 -1.69 -2.10
CA ARG A 142 -13.70 -1.11 -1.86
C ARG A 142 -13.27 -1.34 -0.41
N PHE A 143 -11.98 -1.28 -0.20
CA PHE A 143 -11.36 -1.14 1.12
C PHE A 143 -9.99 -0.46 0.97
N THR A 144 -9.59 0.24 2.00
CA THR A 144 -8.25 0.80 2.14
C THR A 144 -7.74 0.45 3.53
N THR A 145 -6.53 -0.07 3.62
CA THR A 145 -5.92 -0.47 4.88
C THR A 145 -4.41 -0.56 4.74
N THR A 146 -3.74 -0.79 5.85
CA THR A 146 -2.31 -1.07 5.93
C THR A 146 -2.06 -2.50 6.35
N LEU A 147 -0.93 -3.07 5.95
CA LEU A 147 -0.36 -4.30 6.48
C LEU A 147 1.06 -4.03 6.97
N ASP A 148 1.38 -4.54 8.15
CA ASP A 148 2.74 -4.56 8.68
C ASP A 148 3.36 -5.90 8.29
N LEU A 149 4.43 -5.86 7.49
CA LEU A 149 5.06 -7.02 6.86
C LEU A 149 6.48 -7.21 7.39
N GLU A 150 6.81 -8.46 7.69
CA GLU A 150 8.14 -8.91 8.08
C GLU A 150 8.60 -10.03 7.16
N PRO A 151 9.93 -10.19 6.94
CA PRO A 151 10.45 -11.24 6.05
C PRO A 151 10.23 -12.64 6.60
N GLU A 152 10.24 -12.84 7.91
CA GLU A 152 10.00 -14.13 8.55
C GLU A 152 8.51 -14.30 8.86
N ILE A 153 7.84 -15.15 8.07
CA ILE A 153 6.39 -15.39 8.19
C ILE A 153 6.06 -16.35 9.34
N ALA A 154 6.92 -17.31 9.58
CA ALA A 154 6.84 -18.31 10.64
C ALA A 154 8.26 -18.81 10.92
N ASP A 155 8.45 -19.54 12.02
CA ASP A 155 9.76 -20.06 12.43
C ASP A 155 10.50 -20.75 11.27
N GLY A 156 11.63 -20.18 10.85
CA GLY A 156 12.45 -20.62 9.73
C GLY A 156 11.83 -20.46 8.32
N VAL A 157 10.66 -19.85 8.18
CA VAL A 157 10.01 -19.58 6.89
C VAL A 157 10.24 -18.12 6.50
N VAL A 158 11.32 -17.90 5.75
CA VAL A 158 11.82 -16.56 5.41
C VAL A 158 11.62 -16.26 3.92
N CYS A 159 10.87 -15.20 3.64
CA CYS A 159 10.62 -14.70 2.29
C CYS A 159 11.92 -14.33 1.57
N ASP A 160 11.99 -14.59 0.27
CA ASP A 160 13.16 -14.40 -0.60
C ASP A 160 14.40 -15.24 -0.21
N THR A 161 14.32 -16.04 0.85
CA THR A 161 15.39 -16.94 1.28
C THR A 161 14.99 -18.39 1.18
N THR A 162 13.90 -18.79 1.84
CA THR A 162 13.40 -20.17 1.83
C THR A 162 12.13 -20.33 1.01
N VAL A 163 11.35 -19.27 0.87
CA VAL A 163 10.06 -19.26 0.18
C VAL A 163 9.85 -17.96 -0.60
N LYS A 164 8.83 -17.95 -1.47
CA LYS A 164 8.31 -16.73 -2.09
C LYS A 164 7.02 -16.32 -1.39
N CYS A 165 6.83 -15.02 -1.19
CA CYS A 165 5.72 -14.47 -0.43
C CYS A 165 4.96 -13.42 -1.20
N ALA A 166 3.68 -13.25 -0.85
CA ALA A 166 2.80 -12.26 -1.46
C ALA A 166 1.81 -11.68 -0.45
N ILE A 167 1.37 -10.46 -0.68
CA ILE A 167 0.10 -9.96 -0.17
C ILE A 167 -1.00 -10.70 -0.91
N VAL A 168 -1.91 -11.34 -0.17
CA VAL A 168 -2.93 -12.23 -0.71
C VAL A 168 -4.30 -11.82 -0.24
N THR A 169 -5.29 -11.82 -1.14
CA THR A 169 -6.70 -11.89 -0.74
C THR A 169 -7.21 -13.32 -0.93
N ARG A 170 -8.12 -13.77 -0.09
CA ARG A 170 -8.83 -15.05 -0.19
C ARG A 170 -10.17 -14.99 0.52
N ALA A 171 -11.09 -15.88 0.19
CA ALA A 171 -12.36 -15.99 0.90
C ALA A 171 -12.14 -16.21 2.41
N ASP A 172 -12.99 -15.59 3.23
CA ASP A 172 -12.95 -15.72 4.68
C ASP A 172 -13.57 -17.05 5.17
N PHE A 173 -13.93 -17.12 6.46
CA PHE A 173 -14.51 -18.31 7.10
C PHE A 173 -15.78 -18.83 6.43
N THR A 174 -16.51 -17.98 5.72
CA THR A 174 -17.78 -18.36 5.09
C THR A 174 -17.60 -19.23 3.85
N ALA A 175 -16.41 -19.18 3.22
CA ALA A 175 -16.08 -19.96 2.02
C ALA A 175 -14.59 -20.33 1.97
N THR A 176 -14.04 -20.87 3.05
CA THR A 176 -12.59 -21.13 3.21
C THR A 176 -11.98 -21.98 2.09
N SER A 177 -12.73 -22.91 1.52
CA SER A 177 -12.28 -23.75 0.39
C SER A 177 -12.34 -23.06 -0.96
N SER A 178 -13.06 -21.94 -1.08
CA SER A 178 -13.15 -21.19 -2.33
C SER A 178 -11.84 -20.49 -2.66
N ARG A 179 -11.36 -20.69 -3.89
CA ARG A 179 -10.18 -20.00 -4.42
C ARG A 179 -10.56 -18.86 -5.38
N LEU A 180 -11.87 -18.53 -5.48
CA LEU A 180 -12.38 -17.52 -6.40
C LEU A 180 -11.83 -16.11 -6.10
N TYR A 181 -11.58 -15.80 -4.83
CA TYR A 181 -11.14 -14.47 -4.39
C TYR A 181 -9.64 -14.38 -4.17
N ASP A 182 -8.89 -15.44 -4.51
CA ASP A 182 -7.44 -15.43 -4.36
C ASP A 182 -6.80 -14.51 -5.39
N GLN A 183 -6.02 -13.57 -4.91
CA GLN A 183 -5.14 -12.70 -5.67
C GLN A 183 -3.80 -12.63 -4.96
N TYR A 184 -2.73 -12.42 -5.70
CA TYR A 184 -1.37 -12.41 -5.18
C TYR A 184 -0.63 -11.18 -5.71
N ILE A 185 -0.05 -10.38 -4.83
CA ILE A 185 0.94 -9.36 -5.14
C ILE A 185 2.25 -9.78 -4.48
N PRO A 186 3.26 -10.24 -5.25
CA PRO A 186 4.55 -10.63 -4.69
C PRO A 186 5.22 -9.44 -4.01
N VAL A 187 5.86 -9.69 -2.87
CA VAL A 187 6.62 -8.70 -2.12
C VAL A 187 8.03 -9.23 -1.90
N HIS A 188 9.01 -8.36 -2.02
CA HIS A 188 10.42 -8.62 -1.85
C HIS A 188 11.01 -7.78 -0.73
N PHE A 189 12.06 -8.28 -0.11
CA PHE A 189 12.82 -7.56 0.91
C PHE A 189 14.23 -7.26 0.41
N ALA A 190 14.68 -6.02 0.64
CA ALA A 190 16.04 -5.64 0.32
C ALA A 190 17.04 -6.51 1.11
N PRO A 191 18.21 -6.85 0.55
CA PRO A 191 19.24 -7.54 1.30
C PRO A 191 19.66 -6.75 2.54
N ALA A 192 19.86 -7.44 3.66
CA ALA A 192 20.46 -6.82 4.83
C ALA A 192 21.86 -6.31 4.47
N HIS A 193 22.13 -5.03 4.76
CA HIS A 193 23.48 -4.50 4.62
C HIS A 193 24.41 -5.25 5.57
N LYS A 194 25.40 -5.97 5.03
CA LYS A 194 26.51 -6.48 5.84
C LYS A 194 27.39 -5.29 6.17
N GLY A 195 27.26 -4.79 7.41
CA GLY A 195 28.18 -3.79 7.97
C GLY A 195 29.58 -4.41 8.20
#